data_b1b8f3afb9d2fe63a911ac138f088181
#
_entry.id   b1b8f3afb9d2fe63a911ac138f088181
#
_cell.length_a   1.000
_cell.length_b   1.000
_cell.length_c   1.000
_cell.angle_alpha   90.00
_cell.angle_beta   90.00
_cell.angle_gamma   90.00
#
_symmetry.space_group_name_H-M   'P 1'
#
loop_
_entity.id
_entity.type
_entity.pdbx_description
1 polymer ?
#
loop_
_entity_poly.entity_id
_entity_poly.type
_entity_poly.pdbx_seq_one_letter_code
_entity_poly.pdbx_strand_id
1 'polypeptide(L)'
;MKKIIAIVITCLTLSAILIAGLTYKQTVLASQQSDPTVANQSAKPKHHYLLVMGHGAGDPGAHGNGTTEAHFLRAKFLPKLRKYAKEVKNSRVTFYNPKHDIVRDTLVFHKGSYKINKKTTVIMFHLDAGGGAYAHGGHVIIHRPTPIKRDRRLAHVIKKYVGLNPAYHGYSYRTNLRNCNVLRRRGIDYSLVEMGFITNKHDFKKINQHLDQIAKNDIEAITHETIK
;
A
#
# COMPACT_ATOMS: atom_id res chain seq x y z
N MET A 1 50.55 -23.95 65.37
CA MET A 1 50.07 -24.68 64.19
C MET A 1 48.65 -24.29 63.74
N LYS A 2 47.65 -24.24 64.65
CA LYS A 2 46.26 -23.90 64.24
C LYS A 2 46.07 -22.52 63.55
N LYS A 3 46.83 -21.43 63.91
CA LYS A 3 46.74 -20.15 63.29
C LYS A 3 47.35 -20.07 61.92
N ILE A 4 48.40 -20.84 61.58
CA ILE A 4 49.05 -20.89 60.27
C ILE A 4 48.16 -21.62 59.29
N ILE A 5 47.50 -22.70 59.72
CA ILE A 5 46.55 -23.47 58.87
C ILE A 5 45.35 -22.61 58.48
N ALA A 6 44.83 -21.79 59.39
CA ALA A 6 43.70 -20.87 59.10
C ALA A 6 44.04 -19.83 58.02
N ILE A 7 45.27 -19.22 58.10
CA ILE A 7 45.75 -18.23 57.14
C ILE A 7 45.92 -18.86 55.72
N VAL A 8 46.46 -20.07 55.63
CA VAL A 8 46.67 -20.77 54.36
C VAL A 8 45.32 -21.13 53.69
N ILE A 9 44.34 -21.59 54.47
CA ILE A 9 42.99 -21.89 53.96
C ILE A 9 42.29 -20.63 53.45
N THR A 10 42.43 -19.50 54.18
CA THR A 10 41.81 -18.23 53.76
C THR A 10 42.45 -17.66 52.47
N CYS A 11 43.76 -17.77 52.29
CA CYS A 11 44.45 -17.37 51.08
C CYS A 11 44.08 -18.23 49.86
N LEU A 12 43.90 -19.54 50.01
CA LEU A 12 43.49 -20.46 48.99
C LEU A 12 42.05 -20.20 48.51
N THR A 13 41.13 -19.89 49.43
CA THR A 13 39.73 -19.58 49.08
C THR A 13 39.62 -18.21 48.36
N LEU A 14 40.39 -17.21 48.78
CA LEU A 14 40.42 -15.92 48.12
C LEU A 14 41.00 -15.98 46.70
N SER A 15 42.05 -16.79 46.47
CA SER A 15 42.61 -17.00 45.12
C SER A 15 41.64 -17.78 44.22
N ALA A 16 40.92 -18.79 44.74
CA ALA A 16 39.91 -19.51 43.95
C ALA A 16 38.73 -18.60 43.51
N ILE A 17 38.27 -17.69 44.38
CA ILE A 17 37.21 -16.72 44.08
C ILE A 17 37.69 -15.71 43.04
N LEU A 18 38.97 -15.28 43.14
CA LEU A 18 39.54 -14.33 42.15
C LEU A 18 39.67 -14.98 40.76
N ILE A 19 40.10 -16.24 40.67
CA ILE A 19 40.23 -16.98 39.41
C ILE A 19 38.83 -17.23 38.82
N ALA A 20 37.83 -17.64 39.61
CA ALA A 20 36.47 -17.84 39.17
C ALA A 20 35.83 -16.53 38.66
N GLY A 21 36.10 -15.38 39.32
CA GLY A 21 35.65 -14.08 38.90
C GLY A 21 36.28 -13.58 37.57
N LEU A 22 37.57 -13.88 37.37
CA LEU A 22 38.27 -13.56 36.13
C LEU A 22 37.80 -14.42 34.94
N THR A 23 37.57 -15.73 35.15
CA THR A 23 37.05 -16.60 34.10
C THR A 23 35.61 -16.29 33.78
N TYR A 24 34.76 -15.93 34.75
CA TYR A 24 33.40 -15.48 34.50
C TYR A 24 33.36 -14.17 33.70
N LYS A 25 34.23 -13.19 34.04
CA LYS A 25 34.32 -11.93 33.30
C LYS A 25 34.83 -12.11 31.86
N GLN A 26 35.76 -13.07 31.64
CA GLN A 26 36.20 -13.41 30.27
C GLN A 26 35.11 -14.13 29.46
N THR A 27 34.32 -15.03 30.09
CA THR A 27 33.20 -15.69 29.39
C THR A 27 32.09 -14.68 29.04
N VAL A 28 31.77 -13.76 29.94
CA VAL A 28 30.78 -12.71 29.65
C VAL A 28 31.25 -11.74 28.57
N LEU A 29 32.56 -11.37 28.55
CA LEU A 29 33.14 -10.55 27.51
C LEU A 29 33.23 -11.29 26.15
N ALA A 30 33.47 -12.61 26.16
CA ALA A 30 33.49 -13.43 24.93
C ALA A 30 32.07 -13.65 24.37
N SER A 31 31.04 -13.70 25.22
CA SER A 31 29.64 -13.81 24.78
C SER A 31 29.06 -12.48 24.28
N GLN A 32 29.71 -11.35 24.53
CA GLN A 32 29.36 -10.03 23.98
C GLN A 32 30.09 -9.70 22.68
N GLN A 33 31.04 -10.52 22.25
CA GLN A 33 31.63 -10.45 20.92
C GLN A 33 30.78 -11.30 19.96
N SER A 34 29.49 -10.92 19.83
CA SER A 34 28.66 -11.29 18.70
C SER A 34 29.25 -10.61 17.47
N ASP A 35 29.52 -11.40 16.47
CA ASP A 35 30.00 -11.12 15.13
C ASP A 35 29.58 -9.73 14.64
N PRO A 36 30.49 -8.78 14.30
CA PRO A 36 30.11 -7.46 13.81
C PRO A 36 29.60 -7.45 12.37
N THR A 37 29.24 -8.60 11.81
CA THR A 37 28.81 -8.74 10.41
C THR A 37 27.30 -8.86 10.21
N VAL A 38 26.48 -8.79 11.24
CA VAL A 38 25.05 -8.51 11.09
C VAL A 38 24.83 -7.07 11.52
N ALA A 39 25.38 -6.14 10.74
CA ALA A 39 24.88 -4.78 10.74
C ALA A 39 23.38 -4.88 10.46
N ASN A 40 22.59 -4.61 11.48
CA ASN A 40 21.16 -4.38 11.39
C ASN A 40 21.00 -3.17 10.46
N GLN A 41 21.06 -3.41 9.13
CA GLN A 41 20.67 -2.42 8.16
C GLN A 41 19.22 -2.14 8.49
N SER A 42 18.97 -1.04 9.18
CA SER A 42 17.64 -0.52 9.41
C SER A 42 17.01 -0.40 8.02
N ALA A 43 16.17 -1.38 7.69
CA ALA A 43 15.56 -1.48 6.38
C ALA A 43 14.92 -0.13 6.10
N LYS A 44 15.39 0.56 5.04
CA LYS A 44 14.86 1.86 4.61
C LYS A 44 13.34 1.75 4.60
N PRO A 45 12.60 2.66 5.25
CA PRO A 45 11.16 2.51 5.35
C PRO A 45 10.57 2.40 3.95
N LYS A 46 9.92 1.27 3.68
CA LYS A 46 9.31 0.97 2.39
C LYS A 46 8.23 2.01 2.09
N HIS A 47 8.18 2.52 0.86
CA HIS A 47 7.11 3.42 0.44
C HIS A 47 5.74 2.74 0.64
N HIS A 48 4.78 3.46 1.23
CA HIS A 48 3.48 2.90 1.59
C HIS A 48 2.40 3.34 0.60
N TYR A 49 1.77 2.35 -0.04
CA TYR A 49 0.59 2.52 -0.87
C TYR A 49 -0.64 1.98 -0.17
N LEU A 50 -1.69 2.79 -0.08
CA LEU A 50 -3.01 2.40 0.42
C LEU A 50 -3.97 2.30 -0.76
N LEU A 51 -4.42 1.09 -1.08
CA LEU A 51 -5.37 0.83 -2.15
C LEU A 51 -6.80 0.88 -1.61
N VAL A 52 -7.66 1.60 -2.30
CA VAL A 52 -9.04 1.87 -1.91
C VAL A 52 -9.98 1.45 -3.03
N MET A 53 -10.97 0.65 -2.70
CA MET A 53 -12.11 0.39 -3.59
C MET A 53 -13.14 1.48 -3.38
N GLY A 54 -13.50 2.19 -4.45
CA GLY A 54 -14.48 3.26 -4.42
C GLY A 54 -15.82 2.85 -3.83
N HIS A 55 -16.56 3.82 -3.31
CA HIS A 55 -17.88 3.63 -2.70
C HIS A 55 -17.89 2.65 -1.50
N GLY A 56 -19.04 2.05 -1.15
CA GLY A 56 -19.16 1.10 -0.03
C GLY A 56 -19.87 1.69 1.19
N ALA A 57 -19.95 0.95 2.30
CA ALA A 57 -20.66 1.36 3.51
C ALA A 57 -22.11 1.82 3.26
N GLY A 58 -22.81 1.14 2.33
CA GLY A 58 -24.17 1.49 1.91
C GLY A 58 -24.25 2.35 0.64
N ASP A 59 -23.15 2.94 0.18
CA ASP A 59 -23.08 3.61 -1.12
C ASP A 59 -22.74 2.57 -2.22
N PRO A 60 -23.65 2.28 -3.16
CA PRO A 60 -23.41 1.33 -4.24
C PRO A 60 -22.48 1.88 -5.33
N GLY A 61 -22.30 3.21 -5.42
CA GLY A 61 -21.71 3.85 -6.59
C GLY A 61 -22.59 3.72 -7.83
N ALA A 62 -21.98 3.77 -8.99
CA ALA A 62 -22.70 3.64 -10.26
C ALA A 62 -23.27 2.24 -10.48
N HIS A 63 -24.38 2.18 -11.24
CA HIS A 63 -25.04 0.95 -11.65
C HIS A 63 -24.85 0.70 -13.15
N GLY A 64 -24.54 -0.51 -13.55
CA GLY A 64 -24.43 -0.88 -14.96
C GLY A 64 -24.12 -2.36 -15.13
N ASN A 65 -24.49 -2.91 -16.27
CA ASN A 65 -24.18 -4.28 -16.67
C ASN A 65 -24.49 -5.34 -15.59
N GLY A 66 -25.62 -5.18 -14.86
CA GLY A 66 -26.12 -6.14 -13.86
C GLY A 66 -25.38 -6.11 -12.51
N THR A 67 -24.60 -5.07 -12.23
CA THR A 67 -23.85 -4.93 -10.98
C THR A 67 -23.80 -3.47 -10.52
N THR A 68 -23.25 -3.26 -9.31
CA THR A 68 -22.88 -1.94 -8.81
C THR A 68 -21.35 -1.81 -8.79
N GLU A 69 -20.85 -0.60 -8.87
CA GLU A 69 -19.42 -0.31 -8.80
C GLU A 69 -18.81 -0.84 -7.50
N ALA A 70 -19.42 -0.53 -6.36
CA ALA A 70 -18.96 -1.01 -5.05
C ALA A 70 -18.88 -2.55 -4.98
N HIS A 71 -19.88 -3.25 -5.53
CA HIS A 71 -19.89 -4.70 -5.55
C HIS A 71 -18.80 -5.26 -6.45
N PHE A 72 -18.71 -4.75 -7.69
CA PHE A 72 -17.72 -5.21 -8.66
C PHE A 72 -16.28 -5.04 -8.14
N LEU A 73 -15.96 -3.87 -7.65
CA LEU A 73 -14.62 -3.58 -7.12
C LEU A 73 -14.25 -4.49 -5.94
N ARG A 74 -15.18 -4.76 -5.04
CA ARG A 74 -14.92 -5.56 -3.83
C ARG A 74 -14.98 -7.06 -4.08
N ALA A 75 -15.97 -7.54 -4.84
CA ALA A 75 -16.17 -8.96 -5.05
C ALA A 75 -15.26 -9.54 -6.15
N LYS A 76 -14.93 -8.74 -7.15
CA LYS A 76 -14.19 -9.23 -8.33
C LYS A 76 -12.75 -8.71 -8.39
N PHE A 77 -12.52 -7.42 -8.19
CA PHE A 77 -11.21 -6.79 -8.40
C PHE A 77 -10.28 -6.88 -7.18
N LEU A 78 -10.79 -6.56 -5.98
CA LEU A 78 -10.01 -6.57 -4.74
C LEU A 78 -9.29 -7.90 -4.46
N PRO A 79 -9.90 -9.09 -4.63
CA PRO A 79 -9.20 -10.36 -4.42
C PRO A 79 -7.98 -10.52 -5.33
N LYS A 80 -8.06 -10.05 -6.58
CA LYS A 80 -6.95 -10.11 -7.54
C LYS A 80 -5.83 -9.14 -7.16
N LEU A 81 -6.15 -7.91 -6.80
CA LEU A 81 -5.15 -6.97 -6.27
C LEU A 81 -4.44 -7.53 -5.04
N ARG A 82 -5.18 -8.16 -4.10
CA ARG A 82 -4.61 -8.81 -2.92
C ARG A 82 -3.69 -9.97 -3.26
N LYS A 83 -4.00 -10.74 -4.30
CA LYS A 83 -3.15 -11.83 -4.79
C LYS A 83 -1.77 -11.28 -5.16
N TYR A 84 -1.72 -10.29 -6.05
CA TYR A 84 -0.47 -9.74 -6.56
C TYR A 84 0.27 -8.84 -5.56
N ALA A 85 -0.44 -8.17 -4.67
CA ALA A 85 0.18 -7.36 -3.61
C ALA A 85 1.06 -8.18 -2.65
N LYS A 86 0.84 -9.49 -2.53
CA LYS A 86 1.67 -10.40 -1.72
C LYS A 86 3.07 -10.59 -2.27
N GLU A 87 3.25 -10.38 -3.58
CA GLU A 87 4.53 -10.55 -4.27
C GLU A 87 5.42 -9.30 -4.22
N VAL A 88 4.87 -8.16 -3.76
CA VAL A 88 5.60 -6.89 -3.61
C VAL A 88 6.65 -6.99 -2.51
N LYS A 89 7.90 -6.62 -2.83
CA LYS A 89 9.07 -6.79 -1.95
C LYS A 89 9.61 -5.48 -1.38
N ASN A 90 9.67 -4.43 -2.21
CA ASN A 90 10.35 -3.18 -1.89
C ASN A 90 9.40 -2.06 -1.44
N SER A 91 8.08 -2.26 -1.62
CA SER A 91 7.04 -1.35 -1.18
C SER A 91 6.14 -2.02 -0.15
N ARG A 92 5.37 -1.23 0.58
CA ARG A 92 4.30 -1.72 1.46
C ARG A 92 2.96 -1.42 0.80
N VAL A 93 2.19 -2.43 0.46
CA VAL A 93 0.83 -2.30 -0.08
C VAL A 93 -0.17 -2.74 0.98
N THR A 94 -1.13 -1.87 1.29
CA THR A 94 -2.24 -2.16 2.19
C THR A 94 -3.56 -1.80 1.53
N PHE A 95 -4.65 -2.31 2.09
CA PHE A 95 -5.99 -2.08 1.56
C PHE A 95 -6.85 -1.36 2.58
N TYR A 96 -7.58 -0.35 2.13
CA TYR A 96 -8.61 0.29 2.94
C TYR A 96 -9.66 -0.75 3.32
N ASN A 97 -10.26 -0.61 4.50
CA ASN A 97 -11.26 -1.56 4.97
C ASN A 97 -12.42 -1.66 3.96
N PRO A 98 -12.68 -2.82 3.33
CA PRO A 98 -13.71 -2.96 2.30
C PRO A 98 -15.15 -2.79 2.82
N LYS A 99 -15.36 -2.81 4.14
CA LYS A 99 -16.66 -2.51 4.76
C LYS A 99 -16.92 -1.01 4.90
N HIS A 100 -15.91 -0.18 4.58
CA HIS A 100 -15.95 1.28 4.71
C HIS A 100 -15.92 1.96 3.35
N ASP A 101 -16.32 3.23 3.34
CA ASP A 101 -16.16 4.16 2.24
C ASP A 101 -15.22 5.30 2.66
N ILE A 102 -14.12 5.47 1.95
CA ILE A 102 -13.13 6.51 2.27
C ILE A 102 -13.73 7.92 2.17
N VAL A 103 -14.68 8.14 1.25
CA VAL A 103 -15.35 9.44 1.09
C VAL A 103 -16.21 9.75 2.31
N ARG A 104 -17.03 8.80 2.73
CA ARG A 104 -17.88 8.94 3.92
C ARG A 104 -17.06 9.12 5.19
N ASP A 105 -16.01 8.31 5.36
CA ASP A 105 -15.11 8.42 6.50
C ASP A 105 -14.39 9.77 6.53
N THR A 106 -14.00 10.31 5.37
CA THR A 106 -13.33 11.60 5.24
C THR A 106 -14.26 12.79 5.49
N LEU A 107 -15.47 12.74 4.94
CA LEU A 107 -16.37 13.92 4.91
C LEU A 107 -17.37 13.93 6.07
N VAL A 108 -17.80 12.77 6.55
CA VAL A 108 -18.84 12.66 7.55
C VAL A 108 -18.28 12.34 8.93
N PHE A 109 -17.43 11.33 9.02
CA PHE A 109 -16.99 10.81 10.32
C PHE A 109 -15.60 11.27 10.74
N HIS A 110 -14.85 11.95 9.89
CA HIS A 110 -13.47 12.36 10.13
C HIS A 110 -12.59 11.20 10.64
N LYS A 111 -12.85 9.98 10.13
CA LYS A 111 -12.15 8.72 10.46
C LYS A 111 -11.32 8.27 9.27
N GLY A 112 -10.74 7.08 9.33
CA GLY A 112 -10.08 6.45 8.20
C GLY A 112 -9.05 7.34 7.50
N SER A 113 -9.43 8.07 6.46
CA SER A 113 -8.54 8.95 5.70
C SER A 113 -7.91 10.07 6.53
N TYR A 114 -8.53 10.53 7.61
CA TYR A 114 -7.93 11.49 8.53
C TYR A 114 -6.73 10.94 9.30
N LYS A 115 -6.61 9.61 9.41
CA LYS A 115 -5.45 8.93 10.01
C LYS A 115 -4.33 8.69 9.02
N ILE A 116 -4.57 8.88 7.72
CA ILE A 116 -3.56 8.73 6.68
C ILE A 116 -2.60 9.92 6.76
N ASN A 117 -1.30 9.64 6.73
CA ASN A 117 -0.26 10.66 6.79
C ASN A 117 0.39 10.90 5.42
N LYS A 118 1.22 11.96 5.33
CA LYS A 118 1.91 12.36 4.09
C LYS A 118 2.91 11.33 3.54
N LYS A 119 3.26 10.28 4.31
CA LYS A 119 4.15 9.19 3.87
C LYS A 119 3.40 8.08 3.14
N THR A 120 2.06 8.19 3.04
CA THR A 120 1.19 7.23 2.37
C THR A 120 0.71 7.82 1.06
N THR A 121 0.82 7.06 -0.03
CA THR A 121 0.16 7.36 -1.29
C THR A 121 -1.15 6.58 -1.39
N VAL A 122 -2.24 7.26 -1.70
CA VAL A 122 -3.58 6.67 -1.81
C VAL A 122 -3.89 6.37 -3.28
N ILE A 123 -4.24 5.12 -3.59
CA ILE A 123 -4.71 4.73 -4.92
C ILE A 123 -6.16 4.31 -4.80
N MET A 124 -7.04 5.04 -5.45
CA MET A 124 -8.48 4.78 -5.45
C MET A 124 -8.89 4.18 -6.78
N PHE A 125 -9.63 3.08 -6.76
CA PHE A 125 -10.17 2.45 -7.97
C PHE A 125 -11.66 2.69 -8.07
N HIS A 126 -12.08 3.12 -9.24
CA HIS A 126 -13.45 3.46 -9.58
C HIS A 126 -13.83 2.95 -10.98
N LEU A 127 -15.11 3.00 -11.27
CA LEU A 127 -15.70 2.80 -12.59
C LEU A 127 -16.58 4.01 -12.90
N ASP A 128 -16.30 4.68 -13.98
CA ASP A 128 -17.09 5.84 -14.42
C ASP A 128 -18.49 5.43 -14.90
N ALA A 129 -19.40 6.37 -14.96
CA ALA A 129 -20.76 6.17 -15.45
C ALA A 129 -21.21 7.36 -16.29
N GLY A 130 -21.96 7.08 -17.32
CA GLY A 130 -22.50 8.12 -18.21
C GLY A 130 -23.12 7.52 -19.46
N GLY A 131 -23.54 8.42 -20.34
CA GLY A 131 -24.08 8.11 -21.66
C GLY A 131 -23.48 9.01 -22.74
N GLY A 132 -23.77 8.70 -24.00
CA GLY A 132 -23.28 9.46 -25.14
C GLY A 132 -21.92 9.00 -25.68
N ALA A 133 -21.44 9.71 -26.69
CA ALA A 133 -20.29 9.30 -27.51
C ALA A 133 -18.96 9.20 -26.73
N TYR A 134 -18.82 9.94 -25.64
CA TYR A 134 -17.60 9.99 -24.83
C TYR A 134 -17.66 9.11 -23.56
N ALA A 135 -18.77 8.38 -23.34
CA ALA A 135 -18.94 7.52 -22.18
C ALA A 135 -18.27 6.14 -22.41
N HIS A 136 -16.97 6.13 -22.68
CA HIS A 136 -16.16 4.93 -22.84
C HIS A 136 -14.67 5.21 -22.54
N GLY A 137 -13.90 4.13 -22.27
CA GLY A 137 -12.50 4.22 -21.91
C GLY A 137 -12.28 4.80 -20.51
N GLY A 138 -11.10 4.60 -19.95
CA GLY A 138 -10.79 5.08 -18.61
C GLY A 138 -9.75 6.20 -18.60
N HIS A 139 -9.48 6.72 -17.40
CA HIS A 139 -8.47 7.75 -17.19
C HIS A 139 -8.02 7.76 -15.73
N VAL A 140 -6.95 8.49 -15.44
CA VAL A 140 -6.46 8.71 -14.08
C VAL A 140 -6.74 10.14 -13.65
N ILE A 141 -7.45 10.32 -12.54
CA ILE A 141 -7.62 11.62 -11.89
C ILE A 141 -6.40 11.86 -11.00
N ILE A 142 -5.63 12.88 -11.34
CA ILE A 142 -4.31 13.13 -10.80
C ILE A 142 -4.29 14.18 -9.69
N HIS A 143 -3.34 14.02 -8.76
CA HIS A 143 -3.18 14.91 -7.61
C HIS A 143 -2.72 16.33 -7.99
N ARG A 144 -1.92 16.45 -9.04
CA ARG A 144 -1.27 17.70 -9.51
C ARG A 144 -1.67 17.96 -10.97
N PRO A 145 -1.56 19.19 -11.46
CA PRO A 145 -1.89 19.49 -12.85
C PRO A 145 -1.09 18.69 -13.89
N THR A 146 0.09 18.18 -13.52
CA THR A 146 0.94 17.36 -14.40
C THR A 146 1.03 15.94 -13.88
N PRO A 147 0.81 14.90 -14.73
CA PRO A 147 0.90 13.50 -14.32
C PRO A 147 2.35 13.11 -13.99
N ILE A 148 2.52 12.38 -12.88
CA ILE A 148 3.80 11.80 -12.47
C ILE A 148 4.01 10.42 -13.11
N LYS A 149 5.19 9.81 -12.92
CA LYS A 149 5.51 8.50 -13.52
C LYS A 149 4.50 7.40 -13.16
N ARG A 150 4.01 7.37 -11.92
CA ARG A 150 2.97 6.41 -11.49
C ARG A 150 1.67 6.60 -12.28
N ASP A 151 1.18 7.84 -12.40
CA ASP A 151 -0.05 8.13 -13.13
C ASP A 151 0.06 7.68 -14.59
N ARG A 152 1.23 7.90 -15.21
CA ARG A 152 1.50 7.47 -16.59
C ARG A 152 1.48 5.96 -16.75
N ARG A 153 2.03 5.21 -15.78
CA ARG A 153 1.99 3.75 -15.80
C ARG A 153 0.55 3.22 -15.63
N LEU A 154 -0.24 3.81 -14.69
CA LEU A 154 -1.65 3.46 -14.52
C LEU A 154 -2.47 3.75 -15.78
N ALA A 155 -2.31 4.92 -16.40
CA ALA A 155 -2.97 5.24 -17.66
C ALA A 155 -2.54 4.28 -18.81
N HIS A 156 -1.29 3.80 -18.80
CA HIS A 156 -0.83 2.79 -19.74
C HIS A 156 -1.57 1.46 -19.58
N VAL A 157 -1.82 1.01 -18.33
CA VAL A 157 -2.62 -0.19 -18.05
C VAL A 157 -4.04 -0.04 -18.60
N ILE A 158 -4.69 1.11 -18.33
CA ILE A 158 -6.03 1.40 -18.88
C ILE A 158 -5.99 1.36 -20.41
N LYS A 159 -5.04 2.06 -21.04
CA LYS A 159 -4.90 2.10 -22.51
C LYS A 159 -4.77 0.69 -23.10
N LYS A 160 -3.98 -0.15 -22.47
CA LYS A 160 -3.69 -1.51 -22.95
C LYS A 160 -4.91 -2.41 -22.96
N TYR A 161 -5.72 -2.35 -21.92
CA TYR A 161 -6.80 -3.33 -21.72
C TYR A 161 -8.19 -2.81 -22.02
N VAL A 162 -8.45 -1.52 -21.86
CA VAL A 162 -9.79 -0.93 -21.99
C VAL A 162 -9.83 0.11 -23.12
N GLY A 163 -8.85 1.00 -23.13
CA GLY A 163 -8.78 2.18 -23.96
C GLY A 163 -8.87 3.45 -23.10
N LEU A 164 -8.30 4.54 -23.59
CA LEU A 164 -8.36 5.82 -22.89
C LEU A 164 -9.65 6.57 -23.23
N ASN A 165 -10.21 7.27 -22.25
CA ASN A 165 -11.34 8.16 -22.48
C ASN A 165 -10.92 9.29 -23.41
N PRO A 166 -11.63 9.55 -24.51
CA PRO A 166 -11.24 10.54 -25.52
C PRO A 166 -11.30 11.99 -25.02
N ALA A 167 -12.14 12.28 -24.02
CA ALA A 167 -12.23 13.63 -23.45
C ALA A 167 -11.05 13.99 -22.54
N TYR A 168 -10.41 12.97 -21.94
CA TYR A 168 -9.34 13.18 -20.95
C TYR A 168 -7.95 12.76 -21.44
N HIS A 169 -7.85 12.06 -22.55
CA HIS A 169 -6.57 11.59 -23.11
C HIS A 169 -5.67 10.87 -22.08
N GLY A 170 -6.31 10.19 -21.12
CA GLY A 170 -5.66 9.41 -20.07
C GLY A 170 -5.53 10.09 -18.71
N TYR A 171 -5.69 11.41 -18.61
CA TYR A 171 -5.54 12.14 -17.35
C TYR A 171 -6.57 13.24 -17.17
N SER A 172 -7.05 13.44 -15.94
CA SER A 172 -7.81 14.63 -15.59
C SER A 172 -7.34 15.20 -14.24
N TYR A 173 -7.22 16.52 -14.16
CA TYR A 173 -7.01 17.23 -12.91
C TYR A 173 -8.33 17.88 -12.48
N ARG A 174 -8.95 17.30 -11.44
CA ARG A 174 -10.28 17.70 -11.01
C ARG A 174 -10.25 18.38 -9.64
N THR A 175 -10.94 19.50 -9.51
CA THR A 175 -11.07 20.29 -8.28
C THR A 175 -12.47 20.22 -7.66
N ASN A 176 -13.39 19.50 -8.31
CA ASN A 176 -14.78 19.31 -7.85
C ASN A 176 -15.01 18.00 -7.05
N LEU A 177 -13.98 17.19 -6.83
CA LEU A 177 -14.08 15.98 -6.03
C LEU A 177 -13.64 16.25 -4.59
N ARG A 178 -14.62 16.28 -3.69
CA ARG A 178 -14.38 16.65 -2.27
C ARG A 178 -13.33 15.79 -1.59
N ASN A 179 -13.38 14.47 -1.78
CA ASN A 179 -12.40 13.55 -1.18
C ASN A 179 -10.97 13.83 -1.67
N CYS A 180 -10.79 13.96 -3.00
CA CYS A 180 -9.50 14.31 -3.59
C CYS A 180 -8.98 15.66 -3.06
N ASN A 181 -9.86 16.64 -2.91
CA ASN A 181 -9.50 17.94 -2.34
C ASN A 181 -9.08 17.86 -0.88
N VAL A 182 -9.71 16.99 -0.06
CA VAL A 182 -9.28 16.78 1.33
C VAL A 182 -7.87 16.19 1.37
N LEU A 183 -7.60 15.14 0.58
CA LEU A 183 -6.26 14.54 0.49
C LEU A 183 -5.23 15.56 0.04
N ARG A 184 -5.54 16.33 -1.02
CA ARG A 184 -4.66 17.38 -1.57
C ARG A 184 -4.32 18.45 -0.53
N ARG A 185 -5.32 19.02 0.17
CA ARG A 185 -5.08 20.02 1.23
C ARG A 185 -4.23 19.50 2.37
N ARG A 186 -4.30 18.20 2.65
CA ARG A 186 -3.48 17.53 3.68
C ARG A 186 -2.09 17.14 3.18
N GLY A 187 -1.78 17.41 1.90
CA GLY A 187 -0.51 17.02 1.28
C GLY A 187 -0.33 15.52 1.15
N ILE A 188 -1.42 14.76 1.05
CA ILE A 188 -1.44 13.31 0.84
C ILE A 188 -1.51 13.07 -0.66
N ASP A 189 -0.49 12.39 -1.20
CA ASP A 189 -0.43 12.05 -2.62
C ASP A 189 -1.45 10.98 -2.99
N TYR A 190 -2.05 11.08 -4.18
CA TYR A 190 -3.04 10.11 -4.65
C TYR A 190 -3.06 9.99 -6.17
N SER A 191 -3.59 8.87 -6.66
CA SER A 191 -4.17 8.70 -7.99
C SER A 191 -5.56 8.07 -7.83
N LEU A 192 -6.56 8.56 -8.56
CA LEU A 192 -7.86 7.91 -8.66
C LEU A 192 -7.97 7.35 -10.08
N VAL A 193 -8.20 6.06 -10.20
CA VAL A 193 -8.23 5.30 -11.45
C VAL A 193 -9.69 5.03 -11.82
N GLU A 194 -10.18 5.72 -12.84
CA GLU A 194 -11.43 5.36 -13.53
C GLU A 194 -11.09 4.30 -14.57
N MET A 195 -11.37 3.04 -14.26
CA MET A 195 -10.94 1.90 -15.08
C MET A 195 -11.63 1.83 -16.45
N GLY A 196 -12.78 2.45 -16.58
CA GLY A 196 -13.69 2.49 -17.73
C GLY A 196 -15.12 2.69 -17.25
N PHE A 197 -16.08 2.70 -18.16
CA PHE A 197 -17.48 2.97 -17.82
C PHE A 197 -18.24 1.69 -17.48
N ILE A 198 -18.78 1.62 -16.24
CA ILE A 198 -19.65 0.51 -15.83
C ILE A 198 -20.94 0.45 -16.67
N THR A 199 -21.39 1.58 -17.20
CA THR A 199 -22.58 1.68 -18.04
C THR A 199 -22.32 1.30 -19.51
N ASN A 200 -21.05 1.26 -19.93
CA ASN A 200 -20.66 0.87 -21.28
C ASN A 200 -20.39 -0.66 -21.35
N LYS A 201 -21.20 -1.38 -22.13
CA LYS A 201 -21.08 -2.84 -22.28
C LYS A 201 -19.71 -3.28 -22.80
N HIS A 202 -19.11 -2.50 -23.70
CA HIS A 202 -17.82 -2.84 -24.30
C HIS A 202 -16.67 -2.69 -23.31
N ASP A 203 -16.63 -1.56 -22.57
CA ASP A 203 -15.66 -1.35 -21.51
C ASP A 203 -15.77 -2.42 -20.43
N PHE A 204 -17.00 -2.65 -19.93
CA PHE A 204 -17.25 -3.60 -18.88
C PHE A 204 -16.86 -5.04 -19.29
N LYS A 205 -17.14 -5.42 -20.55
CA LYS A 205 -16.68 -6.71 -21.11
C LYS A 205 -15.17 -6.80 -21.12
N LYS A 206 -14.44 -5.77 -21.62
CA LYS A 206 -12.98 -5.74 -21.64
C LYS A 206 -12.38 -5.82 -20.25
N ILE A 207 -12.91 -5.06 -19.29
CA ILE A 207 -12.48 -5.07 -17.89
C ILE A 207 -12.62 -6.48 -17.31
N ASN A 208 -13.78 -7.12 -17.48
CA ASN A 208 -14.01 -8.48 -16.98
C ASN A 208 -13.06 -9.50 -17.61
N GLN A 209 -12.86 -9.45 -18.92
CA GLN A 209 -12.00 -10.38 -19.65
C GLN A 209 -10.54 -10.27 -19.22
N HIS A 210 -10.08 -9.08 -18.86
CA HIS A 210 -8.69 -8.81 -18.52
C HIS A 210 -8.45 -8.47 -17.04
N LEU A 211 -9.44 -8.75 -16.19
CA LEU A 211 -9.42 -8.28 -14.79
C LEU A 211 -8.20 -8.76 -13.99
N ASP A 212 -7.73 -9.97 -14.25
CA ASP A 212 -6.55 -10.52 -13.57
C ASP A 212 -5.26 -9.82 -14.02
N GLN A 213 -5.11 -9.62 -15.34
CA GLN A 213 -3.97 -8.90 -15.93
C GLN A 213 -3.97 -7.41 -15.53
N ILE A 214 -5.14 -6.78 -15.49
CA ILE A 214 -5.29 -5.39 -15.02
C ILE A 214 -4.80 -5.31 -13.57
N ALA A 215 -5.27 -6.18 -12.69
CA ALA A 215 -4.86 -6.19 -11.28
C ALA A 215 -3.35 -6.37 -11.10
N LYS A 216 -2.75 -7.31 -11.84
CA LYS A 216 -1.30 -7.52 -11.85
C LYS A 216 -0.56 -6.26 -12.30
N ASN A 217 -0.91 -5.74 -13.48
CA ASN A 217 -0.21 -4.59 -14.05
C ASN A 217 -0.47 -3.29 -13.25
N ASP A 218 -1.59 -3.16 -12.55
CA ASP A 218 -1.83 -2.04 -11.64
C ASP A 218 -0.90 -2.09 -10.42
N ILE A 219 -0.68 -3.28 -9.83
CA ILE A 219 0.31 -3.44 -8.75
C ILE A 219 1.72 -3.06 -9.24
N GLU A 220 2.12 -3.54 -10.44
CA GLU A 220 3.40 -3.18 -11.07
C GLU A 220 3.49 -1.66 -11.35
N ALA A 221 2.43 -1.07 -11.87
CA ALA A 221 2.35 0.37 -12.16
C ALA A 221 2.47 1.23 -10.90
N ILE A 222 1.84 0.81 -9.80
CA ILE A 222 1.84 1.48 -8.51
C ILE A 222 3.22 1.39 -7.86
N THR A 223 3.74 0.19 -7.72
CA THR A 223 4.96 -0.10 -6.93
C THR A 223 6.24 0.08 -7.73
N HIS A 224 6.17 0.02 -9.05
CA HIS A 224 7.31 -0.07 -9.96
C HIS A 224 8.16 -1.33 -9.71
N GLU A 225 7.50 -2.42 -9.33
CA GLU A 225 8.09 -3.74 -9.11
C GLU A 225 7.50 -4.73 -10.12
N THR A 226 8.32 -5.65 -10.62
CA THR A 226 7.85 -6.75 -11.48
C THR A 226 7.23 -7.84 -10.62
N ILE A 227 6.00 -8.23 -10.95
CA ILE A 227 5.23 -9.28 -10.29
C ILE A 227 5.27 -10.54 -11.18
N LYS A 228 5.43 -11.71 -10.58
CA LYS A 228 5.55 -13.00 -11.31
C LYS A 228 4.22 -13.58 -11.78
#